data_6847ee9d0f8c78412d71b5ad421d2382
#
_entry.id   6847ee9d0f8c78412d71b5ad421d2382
#
_cell.length_a   1.000
_cell.length_b   1.000
_cell.length_c   1.000
_cell.angle_alpha   90.00
_cell.angle_beta   90.00
_cell.angle_gamma   90.00
#
_symmetry.space_group_name_H-M   'P 1'
#
loop_
_entity.id
_entity.type
_entity.pdbx_description
1 polymer ?
#
loop_
_entity_poly.entity_id
_entity_poly.type
_entity_poly.pdbx_seq_one_letter_code
_entity_poly.pdbx_strand_id
1 'polypeptide(L)'
;MKQKDVLADFLKTKRVNAGLSQRDVADKLGYSTPQFISNWERGVSHPPINALKKLGELYKVSAEDLFDVTLNATIQEVTRDLRRKFAGSKAR
;
A
#
# COMPACT_ATOMS: atom_id res chain seq x y z
N MET A 1 17.18 12.03 4.30
CA MET A 1 17.00 10.60 4.24
C MET A 1 15.52 10.27 3.97
N LYS A 2 15.29 9.31 3.12
CA LYS A 2 13.92 8.97 2.75
C LYS A 2 13.22 8.23 3.90
N GLN A 3 12.01 8.64 4.19
CA GLN A 3 11.22 7.99 5.23
C GLN A 3 10.76 6.60 4.76
N LYS A 4 10.82 5.63 5.66
CA LYS A 4 10.41 4.27 5.35
C LYS A 4 8.90 4.20 5.13
N ASP A 5 8.49 3.50 4.10
CA ASP A 5 7.07 3.26 3.82
C ASP A 5 6.71 1.87 4.32
N VAL A 6 6.08 1.83 5.48
CA VAL A 6 5.76 0.57 6.16
C VAL A 6 4.81 -0.28 5.34
N LEU A 7 3.79 0.34 4.75
CA LEU A 7 2.82 -0.41 3.94
C LEU A 7 3.47 -0.98 2.69
N ALA A 8 4.26 -0.16 1.97
CA ALA A 8 4.92 -0.62 0.75
C ALA A 8 5.83 -1.81 1.04
N ASP A 9 6.64 -1.70 2.09
CA ASP A 9 7.54 -2.79 2.49
C ASP A 9 6.77 -4.03 2.90
N PHE A 10 5.68 -3.85 3.64
CA PHE A 10 4.84 -4.95 4.09
C PHE A 10 4.27 -5.71 2.89
N LEU A 11 3.73 -4.99 1.92
CA LEU A 11 3.11 -5.61 0.74
C LEU A 11 4.14 -6.39 -0.06
N LYS A 12 5.30 -5.80 -0.31
CA LYS A 12 6.34 -6.48 -1.07
C LYS A 12 6.84 -7.73 -0.35
N THR A 13 7.10 -7.60 0.95
CA THR A 13 7.60 -8.72 1.75
C THR A 13 6.60 -9.88 1.74
N LYS A 14 5.32 -9.57 1.94
CA LYS A 14 4.31 -10.63 1.99
C LYS A 14 4.13 -11.29 0.62
N ARG A 15 4.21 -10.51 -0.45
CA ARG A 15 4.14 -11.07 -1.80
C ARG A 15 5.30 -12.04 -2.06
N VAL A 16 6.52 -11.59 -1.76
CA VAL A 16 7.71 -12.41 -1.99
C VAL A 16 7.65 -13.68 -1.15
N ASN A 17 7.25 -13.56 0.11
CA ASN A 17 7.15 -14.71 1.00
C ASN A 17 6.08 -15.71 0.53
N ALA A 18 5.07 -15.22 -0.18
CA ALA A 18 4.04 -16.09 -0.75
C ALA A 18 4.47 -16.74 -2.06
N GLY A 19 5.65 -16.41 -2.57
CA GLY A 19 6.18 -16.98 -3.80
C GLY A 19 5.53 -16.44 -5.06
N LEU A 20 4.99 -15.22 -5.00
CA LEU A 20 4.26 -14.64 -6.12
C LEU A 20 5.04 -13.48 -6.74
N SER A 21 4.98 -13.40 -8.08
CA SER A 21 5.49 -12.21 -8.78
C SER A 21 4.43 -11.11 -8.78
N GLN A 22 4.83 -9.90 -9.14
CA GLN A 22 3.86 -8.83 -9.31
C GLN A 22 2.84 -9.18 -10.40
N ARG A 23 3.30 -9.84 -11.46
CA ARG A 23 2.41 -10.30 -12.54
C ARG A 23 1.39 -11.31 -12.02
N ASP A 24 1.83 -12.26 -11.19
CA ASP A 24 0.94 -13.25 -10.61
C ASP A 24 -0.19 -12.59 -9.84
N VAL A 25 0.15 -11.59 -9.02
CA VAL A 25 -0.84 -10.90 -8.22
C VAL A 25 -1.80 -10.11 -9.11
N ALA A 26 -1.26 -9.41 -10.11
CA ALA A 26 -2.09 -8.66 -11.04
C ALA A 26 -3.09 -9.56 -11.74
N ASP A 27 -2.64 -10.71 -12.21
CA ASP A 27 -3.51 -11.65 -12.88
C ASP A 27 -4.64 -12.14 -11.97
N LYS A 28 -4.31 -12.43 -10.72
CA LYS A 28 -5.31 -12.92 -9.78
C LYS A 28 -6.29 -11.84 -9.34
N LEU A 29 -5.88 -10.58 -9.40
CA LEU A 29 -6.77 -9.46 -9.08
C LEU A 29 -7.55 -8.98 -10.30
N GLY A 30 -7.24 -9.50 -11.49
CA GLY A 30 -7.95 -9.12 -12.70
C GLY A 30 -7.41 -7.86 -13.36
N TYR A 31 -6.18 -7.47 -13.04
CA TYR A 31 -5.54 -6.31 -13.68
C TYR A 31 -4.82 -6.72 -14.95
N SER A 32 -4.83 -5.84 -15.94
CA SER A 32 -4.18 -6.13 -17.23
C SER A 32 -2.66 -6.00 -17.15
N THR A 33 -2.14 -5.27 -16.17
CA THR A 33 -0.69 -5.08 -16.02
C THR A 33 -0.31 -5.14 -14.54
N PRO A 34 0.96 -5.40 -14.21
CA PRO A 34 1.40 -5.37 -12.81
C PRO A 34 1.66 -3.96 -12.28
N GLN A 35 1.33 -2.92 -13.04
CA GLN A 35 1.66 -1.56 -12.67
C GLN A 35 1.05 -1.14 -11.33
N PHE A 36 -0.19 -1.55 -11.06
CA PHE A 36 -0.82 -1.20 -9.79
C PHE A 36 -0.08 -1.80 -8.61
N ILE A 37 0.31 -3.08 -8.73
CA ILE A 37 1.05 -3.75 -7.67
C ILE A 37 2.39 -3.05 -7.45
N SER A 38 3.08 -2.72 -8.53
CA SER A 38 4.34 -1.99 -8.44
C SER A 38 4.17 -0.66 -7.73
N ASN A 39 3.10 0.09 -8.05
CA ASN A 39 2.83 1.37 -7.42
C ASN A 39 2.62 1.23 -5.91
N TRP A 40 1.88 0.19 -5.49
CA TRP A 40 1.65 -0.04 -4.06
C TRP A 40 2.96 -0.35 -3.34
N GLU A 41 3.84 -1.11 -3.98
CA GLU A 41 5.11 -1.53 -3.37
C GLU A 41 6.18 -0.45 -3.41
N ARG A 42 5.96 0.60 -4.19
CA ARG A 42 6.84 1.77 -4.21
C ARG A 42 6.29 2.93 -3.39
N GLY A 43 5.12 2.76 -2.80
CA GLY A 43 4.50 3.81 -2.01
C GLY A 43 3.89 4.92 -2.82
N VAL A 44 3.68 4.70 -4.12
CA VAL A 44 3.07 5.71 -5.00
C VAL A 44 1.57 5.80 -4.76
N SER A 45 0.94 4.66 -4.47
CA SER A 45 -0.48 4.62 -4.18
C SER A 45 -0.75 3.47 -3.22
N HIS A 46 -1.98 3.39 -2.72
CA HIS A 46 -2.40 2.34 -1.78
C HIS A 46 -3.37 1.39 -2.47
N PRO A 47 -3.41 0.11 -2.04
CA PRO A 47 -4.41 -0.80 -2.57
C PRO A 47 -5.81 -0.28 -2.26
N PRO A 48 -6.74 -0.40 -3.20
CA PRO A 48 -8.13 -0.05 -2.90
C PRO A 48 -8.72 -1.02 -1.88
N ILE A 49 -9.68 -0.54 -1.10
CA ILE A 49 -10.26 -1.34 -0.03
C ILE A 49 -10.79 -2.67 -0.55
N ASN A 50 -11.43 -2.67 -1.72
CA ASN A 50 -12.02 -3.88 -2.26
C ASN A 50 -10.99 -4.91 -2.71
N ALA A 51 -9.70 -4.56 -2.77
CA ALA A 51 -8.65 -5.51 -3.10
C ALA A 51 -8.05 -6.18 -1.87
N LEU A 52 -8.31 -5.63 -0.68
CA LEU A 52 -7.61 -6.10 0.52
C LEU A 52 -7.95 -7.53 0.89
N LYS A 53 -9.22 -7.94 0.72
CA LYS A 53 -9.61 -9.30 1.04
C LYS A 53 -8.88 -10.30 0.15
N LYS A 54 -8.83 -10.03 -1.14
CA LYS A 54 -8.16 -10.92 -2.08
C LYS A 54 -6.66 -10.95 -1.84
N LEU A 55 -6.07 -9.79 -1.56
CA LEU A 55 -4.65 -9.73 -1.23
C LEU A 55 -4.36 -10.54 0.04
N GLY A 56 -5.24 -10.45 1.04
CA GLY A 56 -5.06 -11.24 2.25
C GLY A 56 -5.03 -12.73 1.95
N GLU A 57 -5.92 -13.19 1.08
CA GLU A 57 -5.95 -14.58 0.67
C GLU A 57 -4.67 -14.98 -0.05
N LEU A 58 -4.22 -14.14 -0.98
CA LEU A 58 -3.02 -14.44 -1.77
C LEU A 58 -1.76 -14.42 -0.93
N TYR A 59 -1.67 -13.47 0.00
CA TYR A 59 -0.47 -13.27 0.81
C TYR A 59 -0.52 -14.03 2.12
N LYS A 60 -1.62 -14.73 2.41
CA LYS A 60 -1.81 -15.50 3.64
C LYS A 60 -1.71 -14.61 4.87
N VAL A 61 -2.34 -13.45 4.78
CA VAL A 61 -2.43 -12.46 5.85
C VAL A 61 -3.91 -12.18 6.05
N SER A 62 -4.34 -11.95 7.28
CA SER A 62 -5.75 -11.63 7.51
C SER A 62 -6.11 -10.30 6.84
N ALA A 63 -7.34 -10.21 6.34
CA ALA A 63 -7.80 -8.97 5.72
C ALA A 63 -7.78 -7.82 6.74
N GLU A 64 -8.03 -8.15 8.02
CA GLU A 64 -8.02 -7.14 9.08
C GLU A 64 -6.63 -6.55 9.28
N ASP A 65 -5.60 -7.41 9.27
CA ASP A 65 -4.22 -6.93 9.40
C ASP A 65 -3.84 -6.04 8.23
N LEU A 66 -4.22 -6.45 7.02
CA LEU A 66 -3.97 -5.63 5.83
C LEU A 66 -4.69 -4.30 5.93
N PHE A 67 -5.93 -4.33 6.38
CA PHE A 67 -6.70 -3.11 6.54
C PHE A 67 -6.04 -2.17 7.54
N ASP A 68 -5.59 -2.71 8.68
CA ASP A 68 -4.96 -1.89 9.72
C ASP A 68 -3.69 -1.22 9.21
N VAL A 69 -2.84 -1.96 8.50
CA VAL A 69 -1.61 -1.39 7.97
C VAL A 69 -1.92 -0.30 6.93
N THR A 70 -2.92 -0.57 6.09
CA THR A 70 -3.34 0.40 5.07
C THR A 70 -3.94 1.65 5.71
N LEU A 71 -4.78 1.46 6.72
CA LEU A 71 -5.39 2.57 7.44
C LEU A 71 -4.34 3.45 8.08
N ASN A 72 -3.38 2.86 8.78
CA ASN A 72 -2.33 3.62 9.43
C ASN A 72 -1.50 4.40 8.43
N ALA A 73 -1.19 3.79 7.29
CA ALA A 73 -0.44 4.48 6.22
C ALA A 73 -1.23 5.67 5.69
N THR A 74 -2.53 5.49 5.50
CA THR A 74 -3.40 6.55 4.99
C THR A 74 -3.49 7.71 6.00
N ILE A 75 -3.64 7.39 7.28
CA ILE A 75 -3.71 8.42 8.32
C ILE A 75 -2.41 9.22 8.35
N GLN A 76 -1.27 8.55 8.29
CA GLN A 76 0.02 9.22 8.31
C GLN A 76 0.18 10.14 7.10
N GLU A 77 -0.26 9.69 5.94
CA GLU A 77 -0.16 10.47 4.71
C GLU A 77 -1.03 11.73 4.79
N VAL A 78 -2.28 11.57 5.21
CA VAL A 78 -3.20 12.69 5.35
C VAL A 78 -2.67 13.69 6.39
N THR A 79 -2.19 13.18 7.51
CA THR A 79 -1.65 14.03 8.58
C THR A 79 -0.47 14.84 8.06
N ARG A 80 0.44 14.17 7.35
CA ARG A 80 1.63 14.84 6.80
C ARG A 80 1.23 15.92 5.81
N ASP A 81 0.28 15.62 4.93
CA ASP A 81 -0.16 16.57 3.91
C ASP A 81 -0.83 17.79 4.55
N LEU A 82 -1.68 17.57 5.53
CA LEU A 82 -2.36 18.66 6.20
C LEU A 82 -1.40 19.55 6.96
N ARG A 83 -0.41 18.94 7.64
CA ARG A 83 0.60 19.71 8.36
C ARG A 83 1.41 20.57 7.39
N ARG A 84 1.77 20.00 6.25
CA ARG A 84 2.54 20.74 5.23
C ARG A 84 1.73 21.91 4.70
N LYS A 85 0.47 21.71 4.40
CA LYS A 85 -0.40 22.77 3.90
C LYS A 85 -0.60 23.87 4.94
N PHE A 86 -0.77 23.47 6.18
CA PHE A 86 -0.94 24.43 7.27
C PHE A 86 0.33 25.28 7.47
N ALA A 87 1.49 24.62 7.44
CA ALA A 87 2.75 25.34 7.58
C ALA A 87 2.96 26.33 6.45
N GLY A 88 2.62 25.94 5.22
CA GLY A 88 2.71 26.84 4.09
C GLY A 88 1.79 28.04 4.24
N SER A 89 0.59 27.80 4.75
CA SER A 89 -0.38 28.87 4.98
C SER A 89 0.12 29.83 6.04
N LYS A 90 0.75 29.33 7.09
CA LYS A 90 1.28 30.17 8.18
C LYS A 90 2.45 31.03 7.74
N ALA A 91 3.15 30.62 6.72
CA ALA A 91 4.34 31.33 6.26
C ALA A 91 4.03 32.66 5.59
N ARG A 92 2.78 32.96 5.38
CA ARG A 92 2.35 34.18 4.70
C ARG A 92 2.43 35.41 5.57
#